data_254f90a69db5d5822972376375fefeb4
#
_entry.id   254f90a69db5d5822972376375fefeb4
#
_cell.length_a   1.000
_cell.length_b   1.000
_cell.length_c   1.000
_cell.angle_alpha   90.00
_cell.angle_beta   90.00
_cell.angle_gamma   90.00
#
_symmetry.space_group_name_H-M   'P 1'
#
loop_
_entity.id
_entity.type
_entity.pdbx_description
1 polymer ?
#
loop_
_entity_poly.entity_id
_entity_poly.type
_entity_poly.pdbx_seq_one_letter_code
_entity_poly.pdbx_strand_id
1 'polypeptide(L)' 'MEINNIGNNAGLVWNALNANGRMTETRLKKETGLASADFYTALGWLAREGKV' A
#
# COMPACT_ATOMS: atom_id res chain seq x y z
N MET A 1 1.07 6.51 13.72
CA MET A 1 0.27 5.40 13.14
C MET A 1 0.28 4.21 14.07
N GLU A 2 -0.85 3.60 14.27
CA GLU A 2 -0.94 2.37 15.04
C GLU A 2 -0.48 1.17 14.22
N ILE A 3 0.08 0.17 14.89
CA ILE A 3 0.56 -1.06 14.24
C ILE A 3 -0.54 -1.76 13.45
N ASN A 4 -1.76 -1.80 14.00
CA ASN A 4 -2.90 -2.42 13.31
C ASN A 4 -3.23 -1.73 11.99
N ASN A 5 -3.04 -0.41 11.91
CA ASN A 5 -3.30 0.35 10.69
C ASN A 5 -2.26 0.06 9.61
N ILE A 6 -1.02 -0.24 9.98
CA ILE A 6 0.01 -0.62 9.01
C ILE A 6 -0.42 -1.89 8.26
N GLY A 7 -0.89 -2.91 8.97
CA GLY A 7 -1.37 -4.14 8.36
C GLY A 7 -2.57 -3.91 7.45
N ASN A 8 -3.55 -3.11 7.91
CA ASN A 8 -4.74 -2.80 7.12
C ASN A 8 -4.38 -2.01 5.87
N ASN A 9 -3.50 -1.01 5.99
CA ASN A 9 -3.08 -0.19 4.88
C ASN A 9 -2.26 -0.99 3.87
N ALA A 10 -1.40 -1.88 4.34
CA ALA A 10 -0.65 -2.80 3.48
C ALA A 10 -1.60 -3.71 2.69
N GLY A 11 -2.67 -4.19 3.32
CA GLY A 11 -3.71 -4.97 2.65
C GLY A 11 -4.40 -4.20 1.54
N LEU A 12 -4.71 -2.93 1.77
CA LEU A 12 -5.31 -2.06 0.74
C LEU A 12 -4.38 -1.91 -0.46
N VAL A 13 -3.10 -1.65 -0.22
CA VAL A 13 -2.10 -1.50 -1.27
C VAL A 13 -1.94 -2.80 -2.05
N TRP A 14 -1.81 -3.92 -1.34
CA TRP A 14 -1.66 -5.24 -1.93
C TRP A 14 -2.84 -5.60 -2.82
N ASN A 15 -4.07 -5.37 -2.32
CA ASN A 15 -5.28 -5.66 -3.09
C ASN A 15 -5.39 -4.82 -4.34
N ALA A 16 -5.02 -3.53 -4.26
CA ALA A 16 -5.03 -2.65 -5.42
C ALA A 16 -4.03 -3.13 -6.48
N LEU A 17 -2.84 -3.56 -6.07
CA LEU A 17 -1.84 -4.11 -6.99
C LEU A 17 -2.35 -5.39 -7.67
N ASN A 18 -2.94 -6.29 -6.91
CA ASN A 18 -3.47 -7.54 -7.45
C ASN A 18 -4.63 -7.32 -8.42
N ALA A 19 -5.51 -6.36 -8.12
CA ALA A 19 -6.68 -6.10 -8.94
C ALA A 19 -6.33 -5.43 -10.26
N ASN A 20 -5.32 -4.57 -10.27
CA ASN A 20 -5.01 -3.69 -11.40
C ASN A 20 -3.72 -4.05 -12.13
N GLY A 21 -2.93 -4.98 -11.60
CA GLY A 21 -1.61 -5.31 -12.14
C GLY A 21 -0.61 -4.19 -11.94
N ARG A 22 0.18 -3.87 -12.95
CA ARG A 22 1.18 -2.81 -12.86
C ARG A 22 0.54 -1.44 -12.78
N MET A 23 0.99 -0.65 -11.80
CA MET A 23 0.52 0.71 -11.59
C MET A 23 1.69 1.62 -11.23
N THR A 24 1.58 2.89 -11.58
CA THR A 24 2.49 3.91 -11.05
C THR A 24 2.19 4.12 -9.57
N GLU A 25 3.18 4.61 -8.81
CA GLU A 25 2.97 4.94 -7.40
C GLU A 25 1.85 5.96 -7.21
N THR A 26 1.81 6.97 -8.06
CA THR A 26 0.78 8.02 -8.01
C THR A 26 -0.61 7.42 -8.16
N ARG A 27 -0.79 6.54 -9.12
CA ARG A 27 -2.08 5.90 -9.35
C ARG A 27 -2.45 4.95 -8.22
N LEU A 28 -1.49 4.17 -7.74
CA LEU A 28 -1.70 3.23 -6.65
C LEU A 28 -2.13 3.95 -5.38
N LYS A 29 -1.45 5.05 -5.05
CA LYS A 29 -1.82 5.89 -3.91
C LYS A 29 -3.24 6.42 -4.05
N LYS A 30 -3.61 6.87 -5.24
CA LYS A 30 -4.95 7.38 -5.53
C LYS A 30 -6.01 6.30 -5.36
N GLU A 31 -5.75 5.10 -5.85
CA GLU A 31 -6.67 3.97 -5.73
C GLU A 31 -6.90 3.53 -4.28
N THR A 32 -5.87 3.61 -3.45
CA THR A 32 -6.00 3.24 -2.04
C THR A 32 -6.66 4.32 -1.20
N GLY A 33 -6.63 5.58 -1.64
CA GLY A 33 -7.14 6.71 -0.89
C GLY A 33 -6.33 7.07 0.36
N LEU A 34 -5.14 6.51 0.51
CA LEU A 34 -4.30 6.73 1.68
C LEU A 34 -3.55 8.06 1.61
N ALA A 35 -3.35 8.69 2.76
CA ALA A 35 -2.43 9.82 2.88
C ALA A 35 -1.00 9.36 2.54
N SER A 36 -0.15 10.30 2.09
CA SER A 36 1.21 9.96 1.64
C SER A 36 2.01 9.18 2.68
N ALA A 37 1.99 9.61 3.93
CA ALA A 37 2.73 8.95 5.00
C ALA A 37 2.26 7.50 5.18
N ASP A 38 0.95 7.29 5.19
CA ASP A 38 0.37 5.97 5.38
C ASP A 38 0.64 5.07 4.18
N PHE A 39 0.54 5.63 2.98
CA PHE A 39 0.82 4.90 1.74
C PHE A 39 2.26 4.40 1.70
N TYR A 40 3.23 5.27 1.95
CA TYR A 40 4.64 4.89 1.87
C TYR A 40 5.04 3.96 3.01
N THR A 41 4.44 4.10 4.19
CA THR A 41 4.66 3.15 5.28
C THR A 41 4.13 1.75 4.91
N ALA A 42 2.95 1.68 4.32
CA ALA A 42 2.37 0.41 3.88
C ALA A 42 3.19 -0.23 2.75
N LEU A 43 3.64 0.58 1.81
CA LEU A 43 4.47 0.11 0.70
C LEU A 43 5.80 -0.45 1.21
N GLY A 44 6.44 0.26 2.16
CA GLY A 44 7.67 -0.21 2.80
C GLY A 44 7.47 -1.53 3.54
N TRP A 45 6.34 -1.68 4.22
CA TRP A 45 5.98 -2.92 4.90
C TRP A 45 5.88 -4.09 3.91
N LEU A 46 5.20 -3.88 2.78
CA LEU A 46 5.07 -4.90 1.75
C LEU A 46 6.41 -5.24 1.11
N ALA A 47 7.28 -4.26 0.91
CA ALA A 47 8.62 -4.49 0.39
C ALA A 47 9.44 -5.35 1.35
N ARG A 48 9.31 -5.09 2.66
CA ARG A 48 9.97 -5.90 3.68
C ARG A 48 9.48 -7.35 3.67
N GLU A 49 8.20 -7.54 3.41
CA GLU A 49 7.60 -8.88 3.34
C GLU A 49 7.86 -9.57 2.00
N GLY A 50 8.55 -8.91 1.07
CA GLY A 50 8.85 -9.48 -0.23
C GLY A 50 7.68 -9.55 -1.19
N LYS A 51 6.66 -8.71 -0.98
CA LYS A 51 5.43 -8.72 -1.80
C LYS A 51 5.43 -7.66 -2.90
N VAL A 52 6.34 -6.75 -2.86
CA VAL A 52 6.55 -5.73 -3.91
C VAL A 52 8.03 -5.55 -4.17
#